data_076082a02b36782cf3b91d3d37a6303f
#
_entry.id   076082a02b36782cf3b91d3d37a6303f
#
_cell.length_a   1.000
_cell.length_b   1.000
_cell.length_c   1.000
_cell.angle_alpha   90.00
_cell.angle_beta   90.00
_cell.angle_gamma   90.00
#
_symmetry.space_group_name_H-M   'P 1'
#
loop_
_entity.id
_entity.type
_entity.pdbx_description
1 polymer ?
#
loop_
_entity_poly.entity_id
_entity_poly.type
_entity_poly.pdbx_seq_one_letter_code
_entity_poly.pdbx_strand_id
1 'polypeptide(L)'
;MPTIVVSSYQQAKDTLRLSDLRQALYDEGAILMEKVLVNLHAQEHRTRRNVEIKVFRRDFFHWYETHVFPATLKQTLQPHLATGKADLVDFGFRVLMNLTADFSGVDRPLKSAEETARLLRILRTFGKAATLGQALGDREAIREEIRQALAEFDADFFQPSMQRRRVLLDQHHRGEIDEKDLPRDVLLELLRNEPETPLPGDVLMKEIGFFLLAGAFTSIHTLTHAMHEIFSWRQDHPADAQRYVDDPLFLQKAIHESMRLHPSSPTAGRRPVCPMQLPGGEQVTS
;
A
#
# COMPACT_ATOMS: atom_id res chain seq x y z
N MET A 1 2.86 29.48 -0.47
CA MET A 1 4.17 29.58 0.24
C MET A 1 5.26 29.08 -0.69
N PRO A 2 6.47 29.61 -0.61
CA PRO A 2 7.58 29.05 -1.38
C PRO A 2 7.90 27.62 -0.90
N THR A 3 8.13 26.73 -1.84
CA THR A 3 8.56 25.35 -1.56
C THR A 3 10.06 25.36 -1.34
N ILE A 4 10.51 24.81 -0.20
CA ILE A 4 11.92 24.56 0.08
C ILE A 4 12.23 23.12 -0.31
N VAL A 5 13.24 22.92 -1.14
CA VAL A 5 13.70 21.60 -1.57
C VAL A 5 14.95 21.24 -0.77
N VAL A 6 14.85 20.17 0.02
CA VAL A 6 15.98 19.61 0.78
C VAL A 6 16.49 18.40 0.02
N SER A 7 17.70 18.51 -0.56
CA SER A 7 18.30 17.45 -1.40
C SER A 7 19.51 16.76 -0.76
N SER A 8 20.11 17.36 0.27
CA SER A 8 21.19 16.72 1.02
C SER A 8 20.63 15.56 1.84
N TYR A 9 21.25 14.38 1.77
CA TYR A 9 20.86 13.20 2.55
C TYR A 9 20.75 13.48 4.06
N GLN A 10 21.75 14.14 4.63
CA GLN A 10 21.76 14.41 6.07
C GLN A 10 20.66 15.40 6.47
N GLN A 11 20.52 16.51 5.73
CA GLN A 11 19.44 17.48 5.98
C GLN A 11 18.05 16.84 5.80
N ALA A 12 17.85 16.03 4.77
CA ALA A 12 16.59 15.32 4.56
C ALA A 12 16.27 14.37 5.72
N LYS A 13 17.26 13.60 6.16
CA LYS A 13 17.14 12.68 7.31
C LYS A 13 16.77 13.42 8.58
N ASP A 14 17.42 14.55 8.86
CA ASP A 14 17.17 15.35 10.05
C ASP A 14 15.81 16.06 9.96
N THR A 15 15.47 16.61 8.81
CA THR A 15 14.16 17.24 8.54
C THR A 15 13.00 16.24 8.73
N LEU A 16 13.11 15.02 8.21
CA LEU A 16 12.06 14.00 8.34
C LEU A 16 11.82 13.50 9.77
N ARG A 17 12.73 13.81 10.71
CA ARG A 17 12.59 13.48 12.14
C ARG A 17 11.88 14.54 12.95
N LEU A 18 11.67 15.73 12.38
CA LEU A 18 11.02 16.83 13.09
C LEU A 18 9.54 16.53 13.32
N SER A 19 9.13 16.52 14.57
CA SER A 19 7.75 16.21 14.99
C SER A 19 6.74 17.26 14.54
N ASP A 20 7.20 18.49 14.27
CA ASP A 20 6.34 19.60 13.89
C ASP A 20 6.17 19.73 12.37
N LEU A 21 6.61 18.71 11.64
CA LEU A 21 6.38 18.56 10.20
C LEU A 21 5.39 17.41 9.93
N ARG A 22 4.16 17.74 9.51
CA ARG A 22 3.19 16.74 9.09
C ARG A 22 3.37 16.32 7.64
N GLN A 23 2.91 15.14 7.31
CA GLN A 23 2.76 14.72 5.91
C GLN A 23 1.82 15.68 5.16
N ALA A 24 2.20 16.06 3.94
CA ALA A 24 1.43 16.99 3.10
C ALA A 24 1.39 16.59 1.61
N LEU A 25 2.02 15.47 1.25
CA LEU A 25 2.06 15.02 -0.14
C LEU A 25 0.66 14.73 -0.71
N TYR A 26 -0.26 14.32 0.18
CA TYR A 26 -1.60 13.85 -0.21
C TYR A 26 -2.73 14.81 0.16
N ASP A 27 -2.41 16.07 0.52
CA ASP A 27 -3.44 17.06 0.92
C ASP A 27 -4.52 17.27 -0.16
N GLU A 28 -4.11 17.34 -1.43
CA GLU A 28 -5.06 17.50 -2.55
C GLU A 28 -5.93 16.26 -2.78
N GLY A 29 -5.46 15.11 -2.36
CA GLY A 29 -6.15 13.82 -2.46
C GLY A 29 -7.05 13.50 -1.27
N ALA A 30 -7.46 14.48 -0.48
CA ALA A 30 -8.26 14.31 0.75
C ALA A 30 -9.53 13.45 0.55
N ILE A 31 -10.09 13.43 -0.65
CA ILE A 31 -11.25 12.62 -1.00
C ILE A 31 -11.09 11.12 -0.63
N LEU A 32 -9.88 10.57 -0.80
CA LEU A 32 -9.49 9.23 -0.35
C LEU A 32 -8.61 9.29 0.90
N MET A 33 -7.71 10.28 0.97
CA MET A 33 -6.57 10.28 1.88
C MET A 33 -6.85 10.98 3.22
N GLU A 34 -8.03 11.62 3.39
CA GLU A 34 -8.38 12.28 4.64
C GLU A 34 -8.54 11.26 5.78
N LYS A 35 -7.88 11.53 6.91
CA LYS A 35 -7.90 10.70 8.13
C LYS A 35 -7.37 9.27 7.97
N VAL A 36 -6.74 8.93 6.84
CA VAL A 36 -5.97 7.69 6.76
C VAL A 36 -4.65 7.84 7.54
N LEU A 37 -4.09 6.72 8.01
CA LEU A 37 -2.92 6.70 8.89
C LEU A 37 -1.77 7.58 8.40
N VAL A 38 -1.44 7.54 7.11
CA VAL A 38 -0.31 8.29 6.53
C VAL A 38 -0.46 9.80 6.65
N ASN A 39 -1.69 10.31 6.76
CA ASN A 39 -2.00 11.74 6.89
C ASN A 39 -2.30 12.17 8.31
N LEU A 40 -2.34 11.23 9.25
CA LEU A 40 -2.49 11.56 10.67
C LEU A 40 -1.19 12.16 11.23
N HIS A 41 -1.32 12.91 12.32
CA HIS A 41 -0.19 13.57 12.98
C HIS A 41 -0.24 13.37 14.50
N ALA A 42 0.93 13.53 15.14
CA ALA A 42 1.10 13.53 16.59
C ALA A 42 0.42 12.34 17.30
N GLN A 43 -0.43 12.60 18.30
CA GLN A 43 -1.05 11.55 19.13
C GLN A 43 -2.04 10.71 18.35
N GLU A 44 -2.82 11.29 17.45
CA GLU A 44 -3.78 10.56 16.62
C GLU A 44 -3.08 9.52 15.74
N HIS A 45 -1.96 9.90 15.10
CA HIS A 45 -1.12 8.98 14.35
C HIS A 45 -0.58 7.85 15.25
N ARG A 46 -0.06 8.18 16.44
CA ARG A 46 0.49 7.16 17.35
C ARG A 46 -0.56 6.15 17.78
N THR A 47 -1.74 6.61 18.15
CA THR A 47 -2.84 5.75 18.58
C THR A 47 -3.24 4.77 17.47
N ARG A 48 -3.50 5.27 16.27
CA ARG A 48 -3.84 4.45 15.11
C ARG A 48 -2.72 3.50 14.73
N ARG A 49 -1.48 4.00 14.66
CA ARG A 49 -0.29 3.21 14.32
C ARG A 49 -0.10 2.02 15.25
N ASN A 50 -0.39 2.16 16.55
CA ASN A 50 -0.25 1.07 17.52
C ASN A 50 -1.20 -0.12 17.23
N VAL A 51 -2.36 0.14 16.64
CA VAL A 51 -3.27 -0.93 16.18
C VAL A 51 -2.73 -1.57 14.90
N GLU A 52 -2.46 -0.77 13.91
CA GLU A 52 -2.14 -1.24 12.56
C GLU A 52 -0.74 -1.89 12.46
N ILE A 53 0.20 -1.51 13.34
CA ILE A 53 1.54 -2.12 13.32
C ILE A 53 1.54 -3.62 13.63
N LYS A 54 0.48 -4.12 14.23
CA LYS A 54 0.35 -5.55 14.56
C LYS A 54 0.42 -6.44 13.33
N VAL A 55 -0.12 -5.98 12.18
CA VAL A 55 -0.07 -6.72 10.91
C VAL A 55 1.31 -6.72 10.25
N PHE A 56 2.22 -5.84 10.69
CA PHE A 56 3.60 -5.76 10.20
C PHE A 56 4.59 -6.54 11.09
N ARG A 57 4.12 -7.39 11.98
CA ARG A 57 4.98 -8.27 12.79
C ARG A 57 5.61 -9.34 11.93
N ARG A 58 6.81 -9.77 12.33
CA ARG A 58 7.60 -10.76 11.58
C ARG A 58 6.86 -12.10 11.42
N ASP A 59 6.15 -12.55 12.46
CA ASP A 59 5.37 -13.79 12.43
C ASP A 59 4.17 -13.69 11.44
N PHE A 60 3.59 -12.51 11.30
CA PHE A 60 2.55 -12.22 10.35
C PHE A 60 3.07 -12.32 8.90
N PHE A 61 4.19 -11.64 8.59
CA PHE A 61 4.81 -11.71 7.27
C PHE A 61 5.25 -13.12 6.91
N HIS A 62 5.86 -13.85 7.86
CA HIS A 62 6.26 -15.24 7.61
C HIS A 62 5.06 -16.12 7.25
N TRP A 63 3.93 -15.91 7.89
CA TRP A 63 2.70 -16.63 7.55
C TRP A 63 2.22 -16.28 6.12
N TYR A 64 2.25 -15.02 5.71
CA TYR A 64 1.93 -14.60 4.35
C TYR A 64 2.87 -15.20 3.31
N GLU A 65 4.17 -15.14 3.57
CA GLU A 65 5.21 -15.70 2.68
C GLU A 65 5.05 -17.19 2.45
N THR A 66 4.60 -17.92 3.47
CA THR A 66 4.54 -19.39 3.43
C THR A 66 3.17 -19.93 3.01
N HIS A 67 2.08 -19.24 3.31
CA HIS A 67 0.71 -19.75 3.15
C HIS A 67 -0.12 -19.01 2.10
N VAL A 68 -0.02 -17.69 2.03
CA VAL A 68 -0.90 -16.87 1.17
C VAL A 68 -0.24 -16.51 -0.16
N PHE A 69 0.92 -15.91 -0.11
CA PHE A 69 1.60 -15.40 -1.32
C PHE A 69 1.89 -16.47 -2.36
N PRO A 70 2.39 -17.68 -2.01
CA PRO A 70 2.64 -18.72 -3.01
C PRO A 70 1.35 -19.15 -3.73
N ALA A 71 0.25 -19.27 -3.01
CA ALA A 71 -1.04 -19.67 -3.60
C ALA A 71 -1.58 -18.60 -4.54
N THR A 72 -1.60 -17.35 -4.10
CA THR A 72 -2.08 -16.20 -4.88
C THR A 72 -1.19 -15.95 -6.11
N LEU A 73 0.13 -16.05 -5.94
CA LEU A 73 1.09 -15.93 -7.05
C LEU A 73 0.87 -17.03 -8.09
N LYS A 74 0.77 -18.29 -7.66
CA LYS A 74 0.53 -19.43 -8.55
C LYS A 74 -0.77 -19.27 -9.35
N GLN A 75 -1.85 -18.88 -8.68
CA GLN A 75 -3.14 -18.64 -9.33
C GLN A 75 -3.05 -17.52 -10.37
N THR A 76 -2.38 -16.41 -10.04
CA THR A 76 -2.25 -15.27 -10.96
C THR A 76 -1.32 -15.58 -12.14
N LEU A 77 -0.30 -16.41 -11.94
CA LEU A 77 0.65 -16.80 -12.97
C LEU A 77 0.07 -17.84 -13.96
N GLN A 78 -0.86 -18.66 -13.53
CA GLN A 78 -1.38 -19.80 -14.31
C GLN A 78 -1.79 -19.47 -15.76
N PRO A 79 -2.53 -18.38 -16.06
CA PRO A 79 -2.89 -18.01 -17.44
C PRO A 79 -1.69 -17.68 -18.31
N HIS A 80 -0.61 -17.12 -17.73
CA HIS A 80 0.58 -16.73 -18.45
C HIS A 80 1.50 -17.92 -18.76
N LEU A 81 1.47 -18.97 -17.94
CA LEU A 81 2.21 -20.22 -18.22
C LEU A 81 1.71 -20.90 -19.48
N ALA A 82 0.40 -20.86 -19.74
CA ALA A 82 -0.19 -21.45 -20.95
C ALA A 82 0.24 -20.75 -22.24
N THR A 83 0.48 -19.42 -22.18
CA THR A 83 0.90 -18.61 -23.33
C THR A 83 2.42 -18.47 -23.45
N GLY A 84 3.16 -18.79 -22.39
CA GLY A 84 4.61 -18.58 -22.30
C GLY A 84 5.04 -17.10 -22.33
N LYS A 85 4.11 -16.16 -22.20
CA LYS A 85 4.34 -14.72 -22.29
C LYS A 85 3.53 -13.96 -21.24
N ALA A 86 4.11 -12.89 -20.71
CA ALA A 86 3.41 -11.93 -19.86
C ALA A 86 3.94 -10.51 -20.14
N ASP A 87 3.04 -9.53 -20.18
CA ASP A 87 3.42 -8.14 -19.97
C ASP A 87 3.72 -7.97 -18.49
N LEU A 88 4.95 -7.56 -18.16
CA LEU A 88 5.41 -7.50 -16.78
C LEU A 88 4.65 -6.47 -15.95
N VAL A 89 4.22 -5.37 -16.58
CA VAL A 89 3.47 -4.31 -15.89
C VAL A 89 2.05 -4.78 -15.58
N ASP A 90 1.34 -5.36 -16.56
CA ASP A 90 -0.02 -5.87 -16.36
C ASP A 90 -0.03 -7.05 -15.36
N PHE A 91 0.92 -7.98 -15.50
CA PHE A 91 1.10 -9.09 -14.55
C PHE A 91 1.39 -8.56 -13.14
N GLY A 92 2.31 -7.60 -13.01
CA GLY A 92 2.67 -6.96 -11.74
C GLY A 92 1.46 -6.32 -11.08
N PHE A 93 0.65 -5.56 -11.84
CA PHE A 93 -0.59 -4.98 -11.31
C PHE A 93 -1.55 -6.05 -10.77
N ARG A 94 -1.76 -7.14 -11.50
CA ARG A 94 -2.68 -8.21 -11.10
C ARG A 94 -2.17 -8.95 -9.86
N VAL A 95 -0.93 -9.39 -9.86
CA VAL A 95 -0.40 -10.18 -8.74
C VAL A 95 -0.29 -9.35 -7.47
N LEU A 96 0.25 -8.13 -7.55
CA LEU A 96 0.47 -7.31 -6.36
C LEU A 96 -0.83 -6.71 -5.82
N MET A 97 -1.80 -6.37 -6.68
CA MET A 97 -3.14 -6.05 -6.23
C MET A 97 -3.78 -7.23 -5.48
N ASN A 98 -3.68 -8.45 -6.04
CA ASN A 98 -4.24 -9.64 -5.39
C ASN A 98 -3.60 -9.92 -4.03
N LEU A 99 -2.27 -9.86 -3.93
CA LEU A 99 -1.55 -10.03 -2.67
C LEU A 99 -1.91 -8.94 -1.65
N THR A 100 -2.02 -7.70 -2.11
CA THR A 100 -2.38 -6.58 -1.24
C THR A 100 -3.84 -6.64 -0.81
N ALA A 101 -4.74 -7.10 -1.67
CA ALA A 101 -6.14 -7.32 -1.30
C ALA A 101 -6.27 -8.36 -0.17
N ASP A 102 -5.54 -9.49 -0.28
CA ASP A 102 -5.48 -10.50 0.78
C ASP A 102 -4.96 -9.89 2.10
N PHE A 103 -3.90 -9.08 2.05
CA PHE A 103 -3.32 -8.42 3.22
C PHE A 103 -4.21 -7.32 3.81
N SER A 104 -4.85 -6.52 2.97
CA SER A 104 -5.73 -5.43 3.41
C SER A 104 -7.06 -5.93 3.98
N GLY A 105 -7.45 -7.14 3.62
CA GLY A 105 -8.72 -7.72 4.00
C GLY A 105 -9.84 -7.43 3.01
N VAL A 106 -9.51 -7.25 1.73
CA VAL A 106 -10.47 -7.07 0.64
C VAL A 106 -10.75 -8.43 0.00
N ASP A 107 -11.93 -8.96 0.26
CA ASP A 107 -12.33 -10.26 -0.27
C ASP A 107 -12.61 -10.21 -1.78
N ARG A 108 -12.23 -11.28 -2.45
CA ARG A 108 -12.48 -11.53 -3.86
C ARG A 108 -13.11 -12.91 -3.99
N PRO A 109 -14.42 -13.06 -3.69
CA PRO A 109 -15.06 -14.36 -3.55
C PRO A 109 -15.12 -15.15 -4.86
N LEU A 110 -15.23 -14.48 -5.99
CA LEU A 110 -15.30 -15.12 -7.30
C LEU A 110 -13.92 -15.46 -7.87
N LYS A 111 -12.89 -14.66 -7.52
CA LYS A 111 -11.54 -14.73 -8.09
C LYS A 111 -11.54 -14.81 -9.63
N SER A 112 -12.61 -14.28 -10.25
CA SER A 112 -12.77 -14.26 -11.70
C SER A 112 -11.90 -13.17 -12.34
N ALA A 113 -11.75 -13.27 -13.66
CA ALA A 113 -11.03 -12.25 -14.43
C ALA A 113 -11.75 -10.90 -14.38
N GLU A 114 -13.09 -10.91 -14.39
CA GLU A 114 -13.95 -9.72 -14.34
C GLU A 114 -13.84 -9.03 -12.96
N GLU A 115 -13.93 -9.78 -11.87
CA GLU A 115 -13.77 -9.26 -10.51
C GLU A 115 -12.38 -8.65 -10.33
N THR A 116 -11.34 -9.34 -10.80
CA THR A 116 -9.96 -8.84 -10.78
C THR A 116 -9.82 -7.55 -11.60
N ALA A 117 -10.41 -7.49 -12.79
CA ALA A 117 -10.36 -6.30 -13.64
C ALA A 117 -11.11 -5.11 -13.01
N ARG A 118 -12.24 -5.36 -12.34
CA ARG A 118 -12.99 -4.33 -11.62
C ARG A 118 -12.18 -3.73 -10.49
N LEU A 119 -11.62 -4.56 -9.61
CA LEU A 119 -10.81 -4.08 -8.49
C LEU A 119 -9.56 -3.35 -8.97
N LEU A 120 -8.93 -3.83 -10.06
CA LEU A 120 -7.78 -3.17 -10.67
C LEU A 120 -8.12 -1.79 -11.24
N ARG A 121 -9.29 -1.63 -11.85
CA ARG A 121 -9.78 -0.32 -12.34
C ARG A 121 -9.98 0.65 -11.17
N ILE A 122 -10.64 0.20 -10.10
CA ILE A 122 -10.82 0.98 -8.86
C ILE A 122 -9.46 1.39 -8.29
N LEU A 123 -8.53 0.47 -8.16
CA LEU A 123 -7.18 0.71 -7.65
C LEU A 123 -6.44 1.78 -8.48
N ARG A 124 -6.51 1.69 -9.81
CA ARG A 124 -5.91 2.70 -10.71
C ARG A 124 -6.53 4.09 -10.51
N THR A 125 -7.85 4.16 -10.27
CA THR A 125 -8.53 5.42 -9.95
C THR A 125 -8.11 5.96 -8.58
N PHE A 126 -7.91 5.10 -7.58
CA PHE A 126 -7.35 5.49 -6.28
C PHE A 126 -5.93 6.07 -6.42
N GLY A 127 -5.12 5.57 -7.37
CA GLY A 127 -3.83 6.14 -7.70
C GLY A 127 -3.90 7.60 -8.13
N LYS A 128 -4.97 8.00 -8.82
CA LYS A 128 -5.20 9.41 -9.18
C LYS A 128 -5.42 10.29 -7.94
N ALA A 129 -6.04 9.77 -6.88
CA ALA A 129 -6.18 10.52 -5.62
C ALA A 129 -4.82 10.82 -4.98
N ALA A 130 -3.91 9.84 -4.92
CA ALA A 130 -2.57 10.01 -4.36
C ALA A 130 -1.73 11.04 -5.15
N THR A 131 -1.98 11.21 -6.44
CA THR A 131 -1.23 12.12 -7.33
C THR A 131 -2.02 13.36 -7.75
N LEU A 132 -3.17 13.63 -7.16
CA LEU A 132 -4.08 14.69 -7.59
C LEU A 132 -3.43 16.08 -7.56
N GLY A 133 -2.55 16.35 -6.60
CA GLY A 133 -1.81 17.61 -6.54
C GLY A 133 -0.89 17.86 -7.74
N GLN A 134 -0.51 16.81 -8.45
CA GLN A 134 0.37 16.84 -9.62
C GLN A 134 -0.40 16.71 -10.94
N ALA A 135 -1.71 16.50 -10.88
CA ALA A 135 -2.55 16.27 -12.06
C ALA A 135 -2.59 17.52 -12.95
N LEU A 136 -2.38 17.28 -14.24
CA LEU A 136 -2.57 18.26 -15.32
C LEU A 136 -3.97 18.09 -15.89
N GLY A 137 -4.85 19.07 -15.73
CA GLY A 137 -6.19 19.01 -16.27
C GLY A 137 -7.28 19.31 -15.24
N ASP A 138 -8.52 18.89 -15.54
CA ASP A 138 -9.68 19.14 -14.69
C ASP A 138 -9.66 18.23 -13.45
N ARG A 139 -9.21 18.83 -12.34
CA ARG A 139 -9.14 18.13 -11.04
C ARG A 139 -10.51 17.78 -10.48
N GLU A 140 -11.57 18.53 -10.82
CA GLU A 140 -12.91 18.20 -10.34
C GLU A 140 -13.49 16.99 -11.06
N ALA A 141 -13.25 16.87 -12.36
CA ALA A 141 -13.58 15.65 -13.10
C ALA A 141 -12.86 14.42 -12.52
N ILE A 142 -11.58 14.56 -12.16
CA ILE A 142 -10.83 13.47 -11.49
C ILE A 142 -11.42 13.15 -10.11
N ARG A 143 -11.80 14.15 -9.32
CA ARG A 143 -12.48 13.93 -8.02
C ARG A 143 -13.78 13.17 -8.19
N GLU A 144 -14.55 13.49 -9.22
CA GLU A 144 -15.81 12.77 -9.51
C GLU A 144 -15.56 11.30 -9.87
N GLU A 145 -14.56 11.01 -10.70
CA GLU A 145 -14.17 9.62 -10.96
C GLU A 145 -13.76 8.88 -9.67
N ILE A 146 -13.06 9.55 -8.76
CA ILE A 146 -12.66 8.97 -7.48
C ILE A 146 -13.88 8.72 -6.60
N ARG A 147 -14.87 9.65 -6.53
CA ARG A 147 -16.12 9.43 -5.77
C ARG A 147 -16.87 8.19 -6.27
N GLN A 148 -16.98 8.03 -7.57
CA GLN A 148 -17.63 6.87 -8.18
C GLN A 148 -16.87 5.58 -7.86
N ALA A 149 -15.54 5.59 -7.97
CA ALA A 149 -14.72 4.44 -7.61
C ALA A 149 -14.79 4.09 -6.12
N LEU A 150 -14.88 5.09 -5.22
CA LEU A 150 -15.08 4.87 -3.79
C LEU A 150 -16.45 4.25 -3.50
N ALA A 151 -17.50 4.73 -4.15
CA ALA A 151 -18.85 4.17 -3.99
C ALA A 151 -18.93 2.71 -4.48
N GLU A 152 -18.29 2.41 -5.61
CA GLU A 152 -18.20 1.03 -6.12
C GLU A 152 -17.35 0.15 -5.21
N PHE A 153 -16.22 0.64 -4.72
CA PHE A 153 -15.36 -0.07 -3.78
C PHE A 153 -16.10 -0.39 -2.48
N ASP A 154 -16.80 0.60 -1.94
CA ASP A 154 -17.59 0.44 -0.72
C ASP A 154 -18.64 -0.67 -0.89
N ALA A 155 -19.50 -0.54 -1.92
CA ALA A 155 -20.62 -1.44 -2.12
C ALA A 155 -20.20 -2.89 -2.47
N ASP A 156 -19.21 -3.04 -3.35
CA ASP A 156 -18.92 -4.34 -3.97
C ASP A 156 -17.78 -5.11 -3.31
N PHE A 157 -16.91 -4.41 -2.56
CA PHE A 157 -15.72 -5.03 -1.97
C PHE A 157 -15.63 -4.78 -0.45
N PHE A 158 -15.74 -3.52 0.00
CA PHE A 158 -15.50 -3.21 1.41
C PHE A 158 -16.62 -3.71 2.32
N GLN A 159 -17.89 -3.39 2.04
CA GLN A 159 -19.02 -3.80 2.89
C GLN A 159 -19.13 -5.33 3.01
N PRO A 160 -19.05 -6.12 1.93
CA PRO A 160 -19.05 -7.58 2.04
C PRO A 160 -17.88 -8.12 2.86
N SER A 161 -16.67 -7.55 2.66
CA SER A 161 -15.46 -7.94 3.39
C SER A 161 -15.57 -7.63 4.88
N MET A 162 -16.07 -6.44 5.23
CA MET A 162 -16.29 -6.02 6.61
C MET A 162 -17.33 -6.90 7.30
N GLN A 163 -18.47 -7.14 6.65
CA GLN A 163 -19.53 -7.98 7.22
C GLN A 163 -19.04 -9.40 7.49
N ARG A 164 -18.29 -9.99 6.58
CA ARG A 164 -17.70 -11.32 6.78
C ARG A 164 -16.81 -11.36 8.02
N ARG A 165 -15.95 -10.35 8.21
CA ARG A 165 -15.04 -10.30 9.37
C ARG A 165 -15.78 -10.08 10.68
N ARG A 166 -16.85 -9.28 10.70
CA ARG A 166 -17.71 -9.12 11.87
C ARG A 166 -18.35 -10.44 12.26
N VAL A 167 -18.89 -11.20 11.31
CA VAL A 167 -19.45 -12.53 11.56
C VAL A 167 -18.39 -13.48 12.16
N LEU A 168 -17.17 -13.50 11.60
CA LEU A 168 -16.08 -14.34 12.11
C LEU A 168 -15.65 -13.92 13.53
N LEU A 169 -15.56 -12.63 13.82
CA LEU A 169 -15.28 -12.13 15.18
C LEU A 169 -16.35 -12.54 16.16
N ASP A 170 -17.64 -12.43 15.79
CA ASP A 170 -18.75 -12.88 16.63
C ASP A 170 -18.74 -14.38 16.89
N GLN A 171 -18.41 -15.19 15.88
CA GLN A 171 -18.23 -16.64 16.01
C GLN A 171 -17.07 -16.98 16.95
N HIS A 172 -15.97 -16.27 16.82
CA HIS A 172 -14.82 -16.44 17.70
C HIS A 172 -15.15 -16.06 19.15
N HIS A 173 -15.83 -14.94 19.38
CA HIS A 173 -16.26 -14.52 20.72
C HIS A 173 -17.24 -15.52 21.38
N ARG A 174 -18.02 -16.25 20.58
CA ARG A 174 -18.89 -17.34 21.07
C ARG A 174 -18.17 -18.69 21.23
N GLY A 175 -16.89 -18.75 20.88
CA GLY A 175 -16.09 -19.98 20.93
C GLY A 175 -16.43 -21.01 19.84
N GLU A 176 -17.06 -20.58 18.75
CA GLU A 176 -17.43 -21.44 17.62
C GLU A 176 -16.26 -21.70 16.66
N ILE A 177 -15.29 -20.78 16.61
CA ILE A 177 -14.06 -20.91 15.82
C ILE A 177 -12.85 -20.49 16.67
N ASP A 178 -11.69 -21.07 16.35
CA ASP A 178 -10.43 -20.75 17.02
C ASP A 178 -9.79 -19.48 16.44
N GLU A 179 -8.92 -18.83 17.23
CA GLU A 179 -8.09 -17.68 16.79
C GLU A 179 -7.32 -17.97 15.49
N LYS A 180 -6.82 -19.21 15.32
CA LYS A 180 -6.07 -19.63 14.12
C LYS A 180 -6.90 -19.62 12.83
N ASP A 181 -8.24 -19.70 12.95
CA ASP A 181 -9.17 -19.75 11.82
C ASP A 181 -9.62 -18.34 11.39
N LEU A 182 -9.26 -17.31 12.16
CA LEU A 182 -9.50 -15.93 11.78
C LEU A 182 -8.53 -15.47 10.68
N PRO A 183 -9.00 -14.62 9.73
CA PRO A 183 -8.10 -13.97 8.79
C PRO A 183 -7.01 -13.16 9.49
N ARG A 184 -5.85 -13.07 8.87
CA ARG A 184 -4.74 -12.25 9.38
C ARG A 184 -4.57 -11.04 8.47
N ASP A 185 -5.45 -10.04 8.58
CA ASP A 185 -5.44 -8.87 7.71
C ASP A 185 -5.73 -7.56 8.47
N VAL A 186 -5.49 -6.44 7.76
CA VAL A 186 -5.64 -5.10 8.34
C VAL A 186 -7.07 -4.85 8.78
N LEU A 187 -8.06 -5.23 7.97
CA LEU A 187 -9.47 -4.97 8.27
C LEU A 187 -9.91 -5.70 9.54
N LEU A 188 -9.50 -6.98 9.71
CA LEU A 188 -9.80 -7.72 10.94
C LEU A 188 -9.19 -7.06 12.17
N GLU A 189 -7.91 -6.63 12.09
CA GLU A 189 -7.24 -5.98 13.22
C GLU A 189 -7.90 -4.64 13.59
N LEU A 190 -8.34 -3.87 12.62
CA LEU A 190 -9.08 -2.62 12.87
C LEU A 190 -10.43 -2.89 13.52
N LEU A 191 -11.21 -3.85 13.02
CA LEU A 191 -12.50 -4.23 13.59
C LEU A 191 -12.38 -4.83 15.01
N ARG A 192 -11.37 -5.65 15.26
CA ARG A 192 -11.08 -6.22 16.57
C ARG A 192 -10.79 -5.15 17.62
N ASN A 193 -10.15 -4.05 17.23
CA ASN A 193 -9.81 -2.95 18.12
C ASN A 193 -10.83 -1.79 18.07
N GLU A 194 -11.96 -1.94 17.35
CA GLU A 194 -13.02 -0.93 17.25
C GLU A 194 -13.57 -0.46 18.62
N PRO A 195 -13.72 -1.31 19.64
CA PRO A 195 -14.18 -0.86 20.97
C PRO A 195 -13.23 0.14 21.65
N GLU A 196 -11.92 0.01 21.42
CA GLU A 196 -10.90 0.87 22.04
C GLU A 196 -10.50 2.04 21.12
N THR A 197 -10.56 1.83 19.82
CA THR A 197 -10.15 2.81 18.79
C THR A 197 -11.19 2.83 17.67
N PRO A 198 -12.38 3.39 17.93
CA PRO A 198 -13.45 3.40 16.95
C PRO A 198 -13.11 4.27 15.74
N LEU A 199 -13.43 3.76 14.56
CA LEU A 199 -13.30 4.48 13.30
C LEU A 199 -14.68 4.69 12.68
N PRO A 200 -15.03 5.93 12.25
CA PRO A 200 -16.17 6.13 11.38
C PRO A 200 -16.08 5.22 10.15
N GLY A 201 -17.21 4.70 9.68
CA GLY A 201 -17.22 3.71 8.60
C GLY A 201 -16.58 4.21 7.30
N ASP A 202 -16.73 5.50 6.97
CA ASP A 202 -16.09 6.12 5.82
C ASP A 202 -14.56 6.22 5.99
N VAL A 203 -14.08 6.45 7.22
CA VAL A 203 -12.63 6.46 7.52
C VAL A 203 -12.06 5.05 7.43
N LEU A 204 -12.77 4.05 7.97
CA LEU A 204 -12.34 2.65 7.87
C LEU A 204 -12.26 2.19 6.40
N MET A 205 -13.26 2.52 5.59
CA MET A 205 -13.28 2.23 4.16
C MET A 205 -12.10 2.88 3.43
N LYS A 206 -11.83 4.17 3.68
CA LYS A 206 -10.68 4.90 3.12
C LYS A 206 -9.35 4.29 3.56
N GLU A 207 -9.24 3.88 4.82
CA GLU A 207 -8.03 3.21 5.35
C GLU A 207 -7.73 1.92 4.58
N ILE A 208 -8.73 1.06 4.39
CA ILE A 208 -8.57 -0.19 3.63
C ILE A 208 -8.26 0.10 2.15
N GLY A 209 -8.92 1.08 1.53
CA GLY A 209 -8.62 1.55 0.18
C GLY A 209 -7.20 2.09 0.05
N PHE A 210 -6.71 2.80 1.06
CA PHE A 210 -5.33 3.28 1.13
C PHE A 210 -4.32 2.13 1.27
N PHE A 211 -4.55 1.14 2.13
CA PHE A 211 -3.68 -0.03 2.24
C PHE A 211 -3.58 -0.79 0.92
N LEU A 212 -4.72 -0.97 0.23
CA LEU A 212 -4.75 -1.59 -1.10
C LEU A 212 -3.90 -0.79 -2.10
N LEU A 213 -4.07 0.54 -2.14
CA LEU A 213 -3.32 1.45 -3.00
C LEU A 213 -1.82 1.44 -2.67
N ALA A 214 -1.46 1.69 -1.42
CA ALA A 214 -0.06 1.85 -0.99
C ALA A 214 0.75 0.57 -1.20
N GLY A 215 0.17 -0.58 -0.88
CA GLY A 215 0.83 -1.88 -1.03
C GLY A 215 1.01 -2.27 -2.49
N ALA A 216 0.01 -2.10 -3.34
CA ALA A 216 0.08 -2.53 -4.73
C ALA A 216 0.98 -1.63 -5.57
N PHE A 217 0.77 -0.31 -5.60
CA PHE A 217 1.49 0.61 -6.51
C PHE A 217 2.99 0.63 -6.25
N THR A 218 3.41 0.78 -5.01
CA THR A 218 4.84 0.84 -4.68
C THR A 218 5.55 -0.47 -5.00
N SER A 219 4.89 -1.60 -4.75
CA SER A 219 5.42 -2.93 -5.03
C SER A 219 5.48 -3.24 -6.53
N ILE A 220 4.51 -2.75 -7.33
CA ILE A 220 4.54 -2.88 -8.79
C ILE A 220 5.75 -2.15 -9.36
N HIS A 221 5.99 -0.89 -8.97
CA HIS A 221 7.17 -0.14 -9.38
C HIS A 221 8.45 -0.88 -9.00
N THR A 222 8.55 -1.37 -7.77
CA THR A 222 9.69 -2.14 -7.31
C THR A 222 9.90 -3.40 -8.15
N LEU A 223 8.84 -4.18 -8.39
CA LEU A 223 8.93 -5.42 -9.17
C LEU A 223 9.42 -5.15 -10.60
N THR A 224 8.82 -4.19 -11.30
CA THR A 224 9.14 -3.92 -12.70
C THR A 224 10.57 -3.40 -12.87
N HIS A 225 11.01 -2.48 -12.01
CA HIS A 225 12.37 -1.98 -12.02
C HIS A 225 13.39 -3.05 -11.62
N ALA A 226 13.13 -3.82 -10.56
CA ALA A 226 14.04 -4.88 -10.14
C ALA A 226 14.21 -5.95 -11.22
N MET A 227 13.14 -6.35 -11.89
CA MET A 227 13.22 -7.31 -13.01
C MET A 227 14.01 -6.73 -14.18
N HIS A 228 13.81 -5.46 -14.52
CA HIS A 228 14.58 -4.78 -15.57
C HIS A 228 16.06 -4.78 -15.23
N GLU A 229 16.45 -4.34 -14.04
CA GLU A 229 17.85 -4.28 -13.60
C GLU A 229 18.49 -5.68 -13.55
N ILE A 230 17.79 -6.69 -13.03
CA ILE A 230 18.27 -8.07 -12.95
C ILE A 230 18.50 -8.64 -14.36
N PHE A 231 17.57 -8.43 -15.30
CA PHE A 231 17.74 -8.91 -16.66
C PHE A 231 18.86 -8.19 -17.41
N SER A 232 19.00 -6.88 -17.22
CA SER A 232 20.11 -6.11 -17.79
C SER A 232 21.46 -6.56 -17.22
N TRP A 233 21.57 -6.71 -15.90
CA TRP A 233 22.79 -7.20 -15.24
C TRP A 233 23.22 -8.58 -15.75
N ARG A 234 22.28 -9.50 -15.94
CA ARG A 234 22.56 -10.86 -16.42
C ARG A 234 23.17 -10.91 -17.82
N GLN A 235 22.93 -9.91 -18.67
CA GLN A 235 23.54 -9.85 -20.01
C GLN A 235 25.04 -9.65 -19.90
N ASP A 236 25.48 -8.78 -18.99
CA ASP A 236 26.90 -8.47 -18.79
C ASP A 236 27.60 -9.41 -17.79
N HIS A 237 26.80 -10.06 -16.92
CA HIS A 237 27.27 -10.93 -15.84
C HIS A 237 26.58 -12.30 -15.86
N PRO A 238 26.78 -13.12 -16.89
CA PRO A 238 26.08 -14.40 -17.06
C PRO A 238 26.36 -15.39 -15.91
N ALA A 239 27.53 -15.29 -15.26
CA ALA A 239 27.89 -16.12 -14.10
C ALA A 239 26.97 -15.91 -12.87
N ASP A 240 26.34 -14.75 -12.75
CA ASP A 240 25.41 -14.46 -11.67
C ASP A 240 23.98 -14.97 -11.93
N ALA A 241 23.69 -15.45 -13.15
CA ALA A 241 22.33 -15.84 -13.54
C ALA A 241 21.71 -16.89 -12.59
N GLN A 242 22.49 -17.87 -12.17
CA GLN A 242 22.03 -18.92 -11.27
C GLN A 242 21.85 -18.41 -9.81
N ARG A 243 22.65 -17.43 -9.39
CA ARG A 243 22.59 -16.85 -8.04
C ARG A 243 21.26 -16.18 -7.75
N TYR A 244 20.59 -15.60 -8.74
CA TYR A 244 19.25 -15.02 -8.58
C TYR A 244 18.17 -16.08 -8.24
N VAL A 245 18.44 -17.36 -8.54
CA VAL A 245 17.53 -18.49 -8.24
C VAL A 245 17.91 -19.16 -6.93
N ASP A 246 19.20 -19.38 -6.69
CA ASP A 246 19.69 -20.23 -5.61
C ASP A 246 20.12 -19.45 -4.36
N ASP A 247 20.35 -18.14 -4.47
CA ASP A 247 20.79 -17.29 -3.36
C ASP A 247 19.74 -16.18 -3.06
N PRO A 248 18.78 -16.46 -2.15
CA PRO A 248 17.75 -15.46 -1.79
C PRO A 248 18.33 -14.15 -1.25
N LEU A 249 19.50 -14.19 -0.59
CA LEU A 249 20.14 -12.98 -0.07
C LEU A 249 20.72 -12.12 -1.19
N PHE A 250 21.27 -12.76 -2.23
CA PHE A 250 21.75 -12.05 -3.41
C PHE A 250 20.59 -11.37 -4.15
N LEU A 251 19.48 -12.09 -4.36
CA LEU A 251 18.26 -11.56 -4.94
C LEU A 251 17.71 -10.36 -4.12
N GLN A 252 17.65 -10.51 -2.80
CA GLN A 252 17.20 -9.43 -1.91
C GLN A 252 18.07 -8.17 -2.04
N LYS A 253 19.40 -8.33 -2.08
CA LYS A 253 20.32 -7.20 -2.27
C LYS A 253 20.14 -6.52 -3.63
N ALA A 254 19.92 -7.28 -4.70
CA ALA A 254 19.64 -6.72 -6.03
C ALA A 254 18.33 -5.91 -6.04
N ILE A 255 17.27 -6.42 -5.38
CA ILE A 255 16.00 -5.69 -5.22
C ILE A 255 16.20 -4.39 -4.42
N HIS A 256 16.94 -4.43 -3.30
CA HIS A 256 17.24 -3.23 -2.51
C HIS A 256 18.05 -2.19 -3.30
N GLU A 257 19.00 -2.63 -4.11
CA GLU A 257 19.75 -1.72 -4.99
C GLU A 257 18.86 -1.11 -6.07
N SER A 258 17.97 -1.89 -6.67
CA SER A 258 16.97 -1.37 -7.59
C SER A 258 16.06 -0.33 -6.92
N MET A 259 15.60 -0.56 -5.69
CA MET A 259 14.81 0.42 -4.92
C MET A 259 15.59 1.71 -4.63
N ARG A 260 16.90 1.62 -4.42
CA ARG A 260 17.77 2.79 -4.25
C ARG A 260 17.88 3.61 -5.52
N LEU A 261 18.00 2.94 -6.67
CA LEU A 261 18.11 3.59 -7.99
C LEU A 261 16.77 4.14 -8.48
N HIS A 262 15.67 3.42 -8.21
CA HIS A 262 14.32 3.67 -8.69
C HIS A 262 13.31 3.71 -7.52
N PRO A 263 13.39 4.74 -6.64
CA PRO A 263 12.45 4.82 -5.52
C PRO A 263 11.02 5.03 -6.02
N SER A 264 10.09 4.20 -5.57
CA SER A 264 8.67 4.29 -5.93
C SER A 264 7.98 5.58 -5.45
N SER A 265 8.54 6.23 -4.43
CA SER A 265 8.10 7.53 -3.91
C SER A 265 9.32 8.45 -3.75
N PRO A 266 9.73 9.16 -4.82
CA PRO A 266 10.98 9.93 -4.83
C PRO A 266 10.91 11.23 -4.02
N THR A 267 9.72 11.66 -3.59
CA THR A 267 9.52 12.89 -2.83
C THR A 267 8.76 12.64 -1.53
N ALA A 268 9.06 13.42 -0.50
CA ALA A 268 8.42 13.36 0.81
C ALA A 268 7.93 14.75 1.22
N GLY A 269 6.74 15.12 0.74
CA GLY A 269 6.12 16.41 1.05
C GLY A 269 5.85 16.57 2.54
N ARG A 270 6.27 17.70 3.11
CA ARG A 270 6.02 18.06 4.51
C ARG A 270 5.51 19.49 4.62
N ARG A 271 4.66 19.72 5.63
CA ARG A 271 4.18 21.06 5.99
C ARG A 271 4.39 21.29 7.48
N PRO A 272 4.96 22.42 7.87
CA PRO A 272 5.09 22.75 9.29
C PRO A 272 3.72 23.00 9.93
N VAL A 273 3.53 22.57 11.17
CA VAL A 273 2.31 22.82 11.96
C VAL A 273 2.44 24.10 12.80
N CYS A 274 3.66 24.62 12.96
CA CYS A 274 3.98 25.90 13.59
C CYS A 274 5.22 26.50 12.91
N PRO A 275 5.48 27.81 13.06
CA PRO A 275 6.71 28.43 12.58
C PRO A 275 7.93 27.73 13.19
N MET A 276 8.91 27.36 12.35
CA MET A 276 10.10 26.64 12.79
C MET A 276 11.29 26.87 11.86
N GLN A 277 12.48 26.51 12.34
CA GLN A 277 13.70 26.51 11.55
C GLN A 277 14.05 25.07 11.13
N LEU A 278 14.36 24.87 9.85
CA LEU A 278 14.86 23.61 9.34
C LEU A 278 16.35 23.41 9.68
N PRO A 279 16.88 22.16 9.64
CA PRO A 279 18.30 21.88 9.88
C PRO A 279 19.28 22.64 8.97
N GLY A 280 18.83 23.11 7.81
CA GLY A 280 19.61 23.96 6.89
C GLY A 280 19.63 25.45 7.26
N GLY A 281 18.88 25.86 8.29
CA GLY A 281 18.77 27.25 8.71
C GLY A 281 17.57 28.01 8.13
N GLU A 282 16.85 27.43 7.18
CA GLU A 282 15.68 28.03 6.55
C GLU A 282 14.52 28.16 7.52
N GLN A 283 13.86 29.32 7.54
CA GLN A 283 12.64 29.57 8.31
C GLN A 283 11.42 29.13 7.50
N VAL A 284 10.54 28.35 8.13
CA VAL A 284 9.26 27.92 7.55
C VAL A 284 8.10 28.29 8.46
N THR A 285 6.99 28.65 7.84
CA THR A 285 5.74 29.01 8.56
C THR A 285 4.62 28.07 8.14
N SER A 286 3.66 27.85 9.03
CA SER A 286 2.46 27.05 8.78
C SER A 286 1.54 27.67 7.70
#